data_f3fce1847a903c854e09edf6e52c4e28
#
_entry.id   f3fce1847a903c854e09edf6e52c4e28
#
_cell.length_a   1.000
_cell.length_b   1.000
_cell.length_c   1.000
_cell.angle_alpha   90.00
_cell.angle_beta   90.00
_cell.angle_gamma   90.00
#
_symmetry.space_group_name_H-M   'P 1'
#
loop_
_entity.id
_entity.type
_entity.pdbx_description
1 polymer ?
#
loop_
_entity_poly.entity_id
_entity_poly.type
_entity_poly.pdbx_seq_one_letter_code
_entity_poly.pdbx_strand_id
1 'polypeptide(L)'
;MPTYNKFYYRPLPEYLMLGASSIEGTGVFATAELKTDFDLGMTHLKVPILNGYVRTPLGGFVNHTDEANCYLVEKLDWDDYRVFHLYTLRPIKKGEELTLNYHLDEA
;
A
#
# COMPACT_ATOMS: atom_id res chain seq x y z
N MET A 1 5.60 -1.71 29.29
CA MET A 1 6.32 -0.91 28.33
C MET A 1 5.49 0.19 27.69
N PRO A 2 4.68 0.82 28.45
CA PRO A 2 3.80 1.83 27.86
C PRO A 2 4.54 2.99 27.21
N THR A 3 5.64 3.42 27.77
CA THR A 3 6.37 4.51 27.20
C THR A 3 7.04 4.22 25.89
N TYR A 4 7.28 2.97 25.68
CA TYR A 4 7.88 2.50 24.54
C TYR A 4 6.95 2.46 23.34
N ASN A 5 5.66 2.27 23.55
CA ASN A 5 4.69 2.31 22.51
C ASN A 5 4.61 3.65 21.78
N LYS A 6 4.96 4.71 22.47
CA LYS A 6 5.00 6.04 21.93
C LYS A 6 5.95 6.17 20.76
N PHE A 7 7.02 5.38 20.77
CA PHE A 7 8.08 5.47 19.79
C PHE A 7 8.14 4.24 18.88
N TYR A 8 7.15 3.37 19.02
CA TYR A 8 7.11 2.15 18.23
C TYR A 8 6.81 2.49 16.78
N TYR A 9 7.73 2.16 15.90
CA TYR A 9 7.54 2.37 14.48
C TYR A 9 6.67 1.27 13.89
N ARG A 10 5.60 1.67 13.23
CA ARG A 10 4.71 0.74 12.56
C ARG A 10 4.78 1.00 11.06
N PRO A 11 5.49 0.15 10.32
CA PRO A 11 5.62 0.35 8.87
C PRO A 11 4.31 0.17 8.10
N LEU A 12 3.34 -0.51 8.72
CA LEU A 12 2.00 -0.65 8.15
C LEU A 12 0.95 -0.18 9.15
N PRO A 13 -0.19 0.35 8.66
CA PRO A 13 -1.31 0.67 9.53
C PRO A 13 -1.85 -0.57 10.26
N GLU A 14 -2.61 -0.36 11.33
CA GLU A 14 -3.16 -1.46 12.14
C GLU A 14 -4.05 -2.41 11.34
N TYR A 15 -4.70 -1.89 10.31
CA TYR A 15 -5.62 -2.71 9.50
C TYR A 15 -4.91 -3.49 8.40
N LEU A 16 -3.57 -3.49 8.39
CA LEU A 16 -2.77 -4.26 7.44
C LEU A 16 -1.72 -5.08 8.15
N MET A 17 -1.36 -6.21 7.57
CA MET A 17 -0.26 -7.05 8.06
C MET A 17 0.43 -7.74 6.91
N LEU A 18 1.68 -8.15 7.13
CA LEU A 18 2.40 -8.99 6.19
C LEU A 18 2.09 -10.44 6.47
N GLY A 19 2.07 -11.24 5.43
CA GLY A 19 1.84 -12.68 5.56
C GLY A 19 2.28 -13.43 4.33
N ALA A 20 2.24 -14.75 4.39
CA ALA A 20 2.59 -15.59 3.25
C ALA A 20 1.53 -15.46 2.17
N SER A 21 1.98 -15.13 0.96
CA SER A 21 1.09 -14.90 -0.17
C SER A 21 0.94 -16.16 -1.00
N SER A 22 -0.25 -16.37 -1.57
CA SER A 22 -0.46 -17.43 -2.54
C SER A 22 0.02 -17.01 -3.92
N ILE A 23 0.31 -15.72 -4.12
CA ILE A 23 0.80 -15.19 -5.38
C ILE A 23 2.32 -15.30 -5.44
N GLU A 24 3.00 -14.65 -4.51
CA GLU A 24 4.45 -14.67 -4.44
C GLU A 24 4.92 -14.23 -3.05
N GLY A 25 5.78 -15.02 -2.45
CA GLY A 25 6.50 -14.65 -1.23
C GLY A 25 5.63 -14.09 -0.12
N THR A 26 5.96 -12.88 0.31
CA THR A 26 5.23 -12.15 1.33
C THR A 26 4.29 -11.14 0.67
N GLY A 27 3.08 -11.06 1.18
CA GLY A 27 2.08 -10.10 0.69
C GLY A 27 1.51 -9.27 1.81
N VAL A 28 0.61 -8.36 1.47
CA VAL A 28 -0.08 -7.49 2.42
C VAL A 28 -1.52 -7.97 2.56
N PHE A 29 -1.96 -8.16 3.79
CA PHE A 29 -3.29 -8.69 4.10
C PHE A 29 -4.08 -7.73 4.98
N ALA A 30 -5.40 -7.70 4.79
CA ALA A 30 -6.29 -6.90 5.64
C ALA A 30 -6.50 -7.61 6.97
N THR A 31 -6.40 -6.88 8.07
CA THR A 31 -6.69 -7.40 9.41
C THR A 31 -8.11 -7.10 9.85
N ALA A 32 -8.86 -6.36 9.04
CA ALA A 32 -10.24 -5.98 9.29
C ALA A 32 -10.95 -5.82 7.96
N GLU A 33 -12.28 -5.69 7.99
CA GLU A 33 -13.03 -5.37 6.79
C GLU A 33 -12.79 -3.92 6.40
N LEU A 34 -12.58 -3.69 5.10
CA LEU A 34 -12.31 -2.36 4.56
C LEU A 34 -13.36 -2.01 3.52
N LYS A 35 -13.74 -0.74 3.47
CA LYS A 35 -14.71 -0.24 2.51
C LYS A 35 -14.08 0.00 1.15
N THR A 36 -14.91 0.15 0.13
CA THR A 36 -14.47 0.61 -1.20
C THR A 36 -13.87 2.01 -1.09
N ASP A 37 -12.87 2.30 -1.91
CA ASP A 37 -12.20 3.60 -1.96
C ASP A 37 -11.57 4.01 -0.63
N PHE A 38 -11.12 3.03 0.13
CA PHE A 38 -10.43 3.26 1.39
C PHE A 38 -8.94 3.50 1.13
N ASP A 39 -8.42 4.58 1.71
CA ASP A 39 -7.01 4.95 1.59
C ASP A 39 -6.16 4.05 2.48
N LEU A 40 -5.37 3.18 1.88
CA LEU A 40 -4.52 2.23 2.61
C LEU A 40 -3.18 2.83 3.02
N GLY A 41 -2.83 3.99 2.47
CA GLY A 41 -1.59 4.67 2.79
C GLY A 41 -0.65 4.82 1.61
N MET A 42 0.46 5.48 1.87
CA MET A 42 1.47 5.75 0.85
C MET A 42 2.20 4.49 0.42
N THR A 43 2.33 4.30 -0.89
CA THR A 43 3.08 3.18 -1.45
C THR A 43 4.47 3.60 -1.89
N HIS A 44 4.57 4.75 -2.54
CA HIS A 44 5.85 5.24 -3.03
C HIS A 44 5.81 6.74 -3.26
N LEU A 45 6.98 7.34 -3.31
CA LEU A 45 7.12 8.77 -3.56
C LEU A 45 8.36 9.04 -4.38
N LYS A 46 8.32 10.16 -5.10
CA LYS A 46 9.47 10.69 -5.82
C LYS A 46 9.79 12.06 -5.22
N VAL A 47 11.06 12.30 -4.94
CA VAL A 47 11.55 13.61 -4.50
C VAL A 47 12.58 14.11 -5.49
N PRO A 48 12.76 15.45 -5.62
CA PRO A 48 13.61 16.01 -6.69
C PRO A 48 15.05 15.53 -6.69
N ILE A 49 15.60 15.29 -5.50
CA ILE A 49 17.00 14.92 -5.37
C ILE A 49 17.28 13.46 -5.72
N LEU A 50 16.24 12.62 -5.75
CA LEU A 50 16.39 11.20 -6.00
C LEU A 50 16.05 10.88 -7.44
N ASN A 51 16.80 9.92 -7.99
CA ASN A 51 16.54 9.41 -9.33
C ASN A 51 15.72 8.14 -9.20
N GLY A 52 14.43 8.28 -9.36
CA GLY A 52 13.46 7.17 -9.22
C GLY A 52 12.59 7.34 -7.99
N TYR A 53 11.89 6.27 -7.63
CA TYR A 53 10.92 6.27 -6.55
C TYR A 53 11.44 5.57 -5.30
N VAL A 54 11.03 6.08 -4.14
CA VAL A 54 11.26 5.41 -2.86
C VAL A 54 9.98 4.68 -2.49
N ARG A 55 10.07 3.41 -2.12
CA ARG A 55 8.92 2.61 -1.73
C ARG A 55 8.80 2.52 -0.22
N THR A 56 7.55 2.60 0.26
CA THR A 56 7.22 2.27 1.65
C THR A 56 7.10 0.74 1.76
N PRO A 57 7.02 0.18 2.97
CA PRO A 57 6.74 -1.25 3.10
C PRO A 57 5.45 -1.69 2.39
N LEU A 58 4.40 -0.87 2.42
CA LEU A 58 3.18 -1.18 1.68
C LEU A 58 3.47 -1.34 0.19
N GLY A 59 4.16 -0.37 -0.41
CA GLY A 59 4.50 -0.42 -1.84
C GLY A 59 5.49 -1.52 -2.17
N GLY A 60 6.35 -1.90 -1.22
CA GLY A 60 7.33 -2.94 -1.43
C GLY A 60 6.78 -4.35 -1.35
N PHE A 61 5.72 -4.57 -0.57
CA PHE A 61 5.18 -5.91 -0.33
C PHE A 61 3.85 -6.20 -1.02
N VAL A 62 3.15 -5.18 -1.54
CA VAL A 62 1.89 -5.45 -2.24
C VAL A 62 2.18 -6.21 -3.53
N ASN A 63 1.52 -7.34 -3.71
CA ASN A 63 1.69 -8.17 -4.91
C ASN A 63 0.81 -7.69 -6.05
N HIS A 64 1.15 -8.11 -7.26
CA HIS A 64 0.48 -7.70 -8.48
C HIS A 64 -0.29 -8.86 -9.10
N THR A 65 -1.48 -8.56 -9.60
CA THR A 65 -2.31 -9.52 -10.30
C THR A 65 -3.24 -8.77 -11.26
N ASP A 66 -3.68 -9.44 -12.32
CA ASP A 66 -4.62 -8.85 -13.28
C ASP A 66 -5.99 -8.60 -12.65
N GLU A 67 -6.34 -9.39 -11.64
CA GLU A 67 -7.62 -9.25 -10.93
C GLU A 67 -7.42 -8.54 -9.60
N ALA A 68 -6.72 -7.42 -9.63
CA ALA A 68 -6.39 -6.67 -8.44
C ALA A 68 -7.63 -6.10 -7.74
N ASN A 69 -7.53 -5.97 -6.41
CA ASN A 69 -8.58 -5.37 -5.60
C ASN A 69 -8.23 -3.96 -5.11
N CYS A 70 -7.11 -3.42 -5.55
CA CYS A 70 -6.67 -2.07 -5.18
C CYS A 70 -6.17 -1.31 -6.41
N TYR A 71 -6.04 0.00 -6.27
CA TYR A 71 -5.54 0.88 -7.32
C TYR A 71 -4.73 2.02 -6.70
N LEU A 72 -3.85 2.61 -7.50
CA LEU A 72 -3.03 3.74 -7.04
C LEU A 72 -3.71 5.07 -7.32
N VAL A 73 -3.52 6.01 -6.41
CA VAL A 73 -3.98 7.40 -6.56
C VAL A 73 -2.79 8.31 -6.33
N GLU A 74 -2.56 9.22 -7.25
CA GLU A 74 -1.52 10.23 -7.06
C GLU A 74 -2.08 11.34 -6.18
N LYS A 75 -1.50 11.51 -4.98
CA LYS A 75 -1.99 12.47 -3.99
C LYS A 75 -1.29 13.82 -4.09
N LEU A 76 -0.08 13.83 -4.64
CA LEU A 76 0.71 15.05 -4.77
C LEU A 76 1.53 14.99 -6.04
N ASP A 77 1.48 16.06 -6.83
CA ASP A 77 2.31 16.25 -8.00
C ASP A 77 2.69 17.74 -8.01
N TRP A 78 3.81 18.05 -7.38
CA TRP A 78 4.21 19.44 -7.20
C TRP A 78 5.73 19.54 -7.16
N ASP A 79 6.29 20.38 -8.02
CA ASP A 79 7.72 20.69 -8.04
C ASP A 79 8.61 19.45 -8.02
N ASP A 80 8.29 18.49 -8.86
CA ASP A 80 8.98 17.19 -8.98
C ASP A 80 8.80 16.24 -7.79
N TYR A 81 7.99 16.63 -6.80
CA TYR A 81 7.53 15.70 -5.78
C TYR A 81 6.30 14.98 -6.29
N ARG A 82 6.29 13.67 -6.15
CA ARG A 82 5.13 12.86 -6.51
C ARG A 82 4.86 11.84 -5.40
N VAL A 83 3.63 11.75 -4.97
CA VAL A 83 3.24 10.85 -3.87
C VAL A 83 2.04 10.02 -4.31
N PHE A 84 2.14 8.70 -4.10
CA PHE A 84 1.09 7.77 -4.49
C PHE A 84 0.59 7.00 -3.28
N HIS A 85 -0.72 6.83 -3.20
CA HIS A 85 -1.39 6.04 -2.18
C HIS A 85 -2.15 4.90 -2.84
N LEU A 86 -2.32 3.82 -2.07
CA LEU A 86 -3.09 2.66 -2.49
C LEU A 86 -4.51 2.77 -1.94
N TYR A 87 -5.49 2.55 -2.80
CA TYR A 87 -6.91 2.59 -2.44
C TYR A 87 -7.56 1.27 -2.81
N THR A 88 -8.58 0.88 -2.06
CA THR A 88 -9.36 -0.31 -2.37
C THR A 88 -10.32 -0.04 -3.53
N LEU A 89 -10.43 -1.00 -4.47
CA LEU A 89 -11.37 -0.92 -5.58
C LEU A 89 -12.77 -1.38 -5.18
N ARG A 90 -12.87 -2.23 -4.17
CA ARG A 90 -14.09 -2.84 -3.70
C ARG A 90 -13.98 -3.12 -2.21
N PRO A 91 -15.06 -3.56 -1.55
CA PRO A 91 -14.93 -3.95 -0.15
C PRO A 91 -13.95 -5.11 -0.01
N ILE A 92 -13.14 -5.05 1.03
CA ILE A 92 -12.13 -6.07 1.34
C ILE A 92 -12.55 -6.78 2.61
N LYS A 93 -12.43 -8.09 2.61
CA LYS A 93 -12.74 -8.90 3.79
C LYS A 93 -11.50 -9.07 4.66
N LYS A 94 -11.71 -9.22 5.94
CA LYS A 94 -10.63 -9.56 6.86
C LYS A 94 -9.92 -10.83 6.39
N GLY A 95 -8.61 -10.79 6.30
CA GLY A 95 -7.79 -11.90 5.84
C GLY A 95 -7.53 -11.93 4.34
N GLU A 96 -8.15 -11.03 3.60
CA GLU A 96 -7.95 -10.97 2.15
C GLU A 96 -6.63 -10.29 1.81
N GLU A 97 -5.93 -10.82 0.81
CA GLU A 97 -4.68 -10.19 0.35
C GLU A 97 -4.99 -8.97 -0.52
N LEU A 98 -4.29 -7.86 -0.27
CA LEU A 98 -4.38 -6.65 -1.08
C LEU A 98 -3.48 -6.81 -2.29
N THR A 99 -4.00 -6.48 -3.47
CA THR A 99 -3.28 -6.67 -4.74
C THR A 99 -3.45 -5.46 -5.64
N LEU A 100 -2.50 -5.28 -6.52
CA LEU A 100 -2.41 -4.12 -7.40
C LEU A 100 -2.20 -4.58 -8.84
N ASN A 101 -2.77 -3.87 -9.80
CA ASN A 101 -2.53 -4.11 -11.21
C ASN A 101 -1.75 -2.95 -11.81
N TYR A 102 -0.52 -3.20 -12.18
CA TYR A 102 0.36 -2.18 -12.74
C TYR A 102 -0.18 -1.53 -14.01
N HIS A 103 -0.85 -2.29 -14.83
CA HIS A 103 -1.32 -1.76 -16.11
C HIS A 103 -2.39 -0.69 -15.96
N LEU A 104 -3.18 -0.78 -14.90
CA LEU A 104 -4.19 0.24 -14.61
C LEU A 104 -3.55 1.51 -14.11
N ASP A 105 -2.41 1.40 -13.46
CA ASP A 105 -1.76 2.52 -12.80
C ASP A 105 -0.93 3.38 -13.75
N GLU A 106 -0.58 2.84 -14.88
CA GLU A 106 0.21 3.55 -15.87
C GLU A 106 -0.63 4.36 -16.84
N ALA A 107 -1.91 4.14 -16.85
CA ALA A 107 -2.83 4.76 -17.79
C ALA A 107 -3.15 6.23 -17.50
#